data_f7d9caed2d341148715d50f363e63ed8
#
_entry.id   f7d9caed2d341148715d50f363e63ed8
#
_cell.length_a   1.000
_cell.length_b   1.000
_cell.length_c   1.000
_cell.angle_alpha   90.00
_cell.angle_beta   90.00
_cell.angle_gamma   90.00
#
_symmetry.space_group_name_H-M   'P 1'
#
loop_
_entity.id
_entity.type
_entity.pdbx_description
1 polymer ?
#
loop_
_entity_poly.entity_id
_entity_poly.type
_entity_poly.pdbx_seq_one_letter_code
_entity_poly.pdbx_strand_id
1 'polypeptide(L)'
;MTLPENATPRASGGTMRRIDWETFRHIAADADTTLPIEQSAAWDAFDAAVDGREPWGRLVYSASDGTPRALISLTRMSVRGFPYLWARHAPVWLGAEPTAEEEAELRELLVQGVRFHDPAIVFVRLHCTHSAPELHELLQTMPHDRTIILNLDREDDEAFLASFKSRGRRDVRKALRNTELTFHDETDRAEQVFGELYQILLETGDRDGFHAAPEDTYRTMLRTLGTDHCRLYVVRRNGGEALAWSIDTLWGDGAAHYYAASTAEGRRSLAADALVYKAGCWLRERGARTWDLMGVGSERTPELNGVGSFKAKFTADGPVSVPGPWDLLVRPRVYAGLVKALELKHRAEAGVAAARSRIGALRGGVGDDSDAAAQQ
;
A
#
# COMPACT_ATOMS: atom_id res chain seq x y z
N MET A 1 1.45 -21.68 22.51
CA MET A 1 2.80 -21.97 23.05
C MET A 1 3.40 -20.62 23.46
N THR A 2 3.35 -20.33 24.75
CA THR A 2 3.83 -19.06 25.34
C THR A 2 5.34 -19.01 25.24
N LEU A 3 5.88 -18.06 24.48
CA LEU A 3 7.31 -17.79 24.41
C LEU A 3 7.77 -17.17 25.75
N PRO A 4 8.94 -17.50 26.27
CA PRO A 4 9.44 -16.92 27.50
C PRO A 4 9.63 -15.40 27.36
N GLU A 5 9.19 -14.66 28.36
CA GLU A 5 9.24 -13.19 28.44
C GLU A 5 10.65 -12.59 28.54
N ASN A 6 11.71 -13.40 28.63
CA ASN A 6 13.04 -12.91 28.95
C ASN A 6 14.14 -13.57 28.12
N ALA A 7 14.64 -12.88 27.12
CA ALA A 7 16.07 -12.77 26.74
C ALA A 7 16.18 -11.86 25.51
N THR A 8 16.47 -10.59 25.74
CA THR A 8 16.82 -9.66 24.68
C THR A 8 18.34 -9.48 24.69
N PRO A 9 19.04 -9.63 23.55
CA PRO A 9 20.45 -9.26 23.45
C PRO A 9 20.61 -7.76 23.71
N ARG A 10 21.61 -7.38 24.48
CA ARG A 10 22.01 -5.97 24.65
C ARG A 10 23.00 -5.61 23.56
N ALA A 11 22.61 -4.69 22.67
CA ALA A 11 23.55 -3.90 21.87
C ALA A 11 23.48 -2.47 22.42
N SER A 12 24.59 -1.79 22.52
CA SER A 12 24.80 -0.37 22.85
C SER A 12 23.83 0.35 23.81
N GLY A 13 23.12 -0.35 24.70
CA GLY A 13 22.32 0.19 25.79
C GLY A 13 20.80 0.13 25.61
N GLY A 14 20.26 0.14 24.40
CA GLY A 14 18.82 -0.01 24.12
C GLY A 14 18.34 -1.44 24.30
N THR A 15 17.01 -1.62 24.37
CA THR A 15 16.39 -2.95 24.52
C THR A 15 15.20 -3.11 23.58
N MET A 16 14.96 -4.35 23.12
CA MET A 16 13.78 -4.72 22.36
C MET A 16 13.04 -5.84 23.07
N ARG A 17 11.73 -5.66 23.31
CA ARG A 17 10.91 -6.65 24.01
C ARG A 17 9.65 -6.97 23.21
N ARG A 18 9.20 -8.21 23.31
CA ARG A 18 7.88 -8.62 22.83
C ARG A 18 6.82 -8.21 23.85
N ILE A 19 5.72 -7.67 23.39
CA ILE A 19 4.59 -7.18 24.20
C ILE A 19 3.27 -7.63 23.59
N ASP A 20 2.22 -7.63 24.40
CA ASP A 20 0.86 -7.87 23.93
C ASP A 20 0.22 -6.60 23.32
N TRP A 21 -1.00 -6.75 22.79
CA TRP A 21 -1.73 -5.65 22.17
C TRP A 21 -2.09 -4.55 23.17
N GLU A 22 -2.51 -4.91 24.38
CA GLU A 22 -2.92 -3.91 25.38
C GLU A 22 -1.75 -3.04 25.82
N THR A 23 -0.60 -3.63 26.07
CA THR A 23 0.65 -2.90 26.36
C THR A 23 1.07 -2.02 25.18
N PHE A 24 1.00 -2.56 23.96
CA PHE A 24 1.34 -1.83 22.72
C PHE A 24 0.47 -0.57 22.56
N ARG A 25 -0.83 -0.72 22.73
CA ARG A 25 -1.81 0.36 22.63
C ARG A 25 -1.63 1.41 23.72
N HIS A 26 -1.39 0.99 24.96
CA HIS A 26 -1.15 1.90 26.09
C HIS A 26 0.11 2.74 25.89
N ILE A 27 1.21 2.13 25.46
CA ILE A 27 2.46 2.88 25.18
C ILE A 27 2.22 3.92 24.08
N ALA A 28 1.49 3.61 23.03
CA ALA A 28 1.17 4.57 21.98
C ALA A 28 0.30 5.73 22.51
N ALA A 29 -0.71 5.42 23.32
CA ALA A 29 -1.60 6.41 23.94
C ALA A 29 -0.86 7.33 24.92
N ASP A 30 0.01 6.78 25.77
CA ASP A 30 0.81 7.54 26.73
C ASP A 30 1.79 8.51 26.01
N ALA A 31 2.20 8.16 24.80
CA ALA A 31 3.06 8.98 23.95
C ALA A 31 2.28 9.91 23.01
N ASP A 32 0.95 10.00 23.14
CA ASP A 32 0.05 10.76 22.24
C ASP A 32 0.31 10.46 20.75
N THR A 33 0.56 9.18 20.44
CA THR A 33 0.91 8.72 19.09
C THR A 33 -0.22 7.91 18.48
N THR A 34 -0.73 8.38 17.34
CA THR A 34 -1.71 7.63 16.55
C THR A 34 -1.01 6.51 15.78
N LEU A 35 -1.41 5.27 16.05
CA LEU A 35 -0.92 4.11 15.29
C LEU A 35 -1.53 4.10 13.90
N PRO A 36 -0.78 3.73 12.84
CA PRO A 36 -1.38 3.37 11.56
C PRO A 36 -2.31 2.15 11.72
N ILE A 37 -3.34 2.05 10.87
CA ILE A 37 -4.26 0.92 10.93
C ILE A 37 -3.54 -0.43 10.80
N GLU A 38 -2.47 -0.48 10.03
CA GLU A 38 -1.63 -1.67 9.81
C GLU A 38 -0.88 -2.13 11.07
N GLN A 39 -0.84 -1.29 12.09
CA GLN A 39 -0.26 -1.59 13.39
C GLN A 39 -1.34 -1.91 14.44
N SER A 40 -2.60 -2.10 14.02
CA SER A 40 -3.76 -2.35 14.90
C SER A 40 -4.11 -3.83 15.01
N ALA A 41 -4.94 -4.16 16.02
CA ALA A 41 -5.54 -5.49 16.15
C ALA A 41 -6.54 -5.82 15.01
N ALA A 42 -7.21 -4.79 14.47
CA ALA A 42 -8.11 -4.97 13.32
C ALA A 42 -7.35 -5.45 12.09
N TRP A 43 -6.15 -4.90 11.86
CA TRP A 43 -5.30 -5.35 10.76
C TRP A 43 -4.72 -6.74 10.98
N ASP A 44 -4.37 -7.11 12.22
CA ASP A 44 -3.95 -8.47 12.54
C ASP A 44 -5.07 -9.48 12.25
N ALA A 45 -6.33 -9.14 12.54
CA ALA A 45 -7.47 -9.98 12.20
C ALA A 45 -7.62 -10.14 10.67
N PHE A 46 -7.40 -9.07 9.90
CA PHE A 46 -7.36 -9.14 8.45
C PHE A 46 -6.21 -10.03 7.96
N ASP A 47 -4.98 -9.82 8.45
CA ASP A 47 -3.84 -10.64 8.05
C ASP A 47 -4.04 -12.12 8.42
N ALA A 48 -4.58 -12.42 9.60
CA ALA A 48 -4.89 -13.80 10.01
C ALA A 48 -5.96 -14.49 9.13
N ALA A 49 -6.81 -13.71 8.46
CA ALA A 49 -7.86 -14.22 7.57
C ALA A 49 -7.40 -14.36 6.11
N VAL A 50 -6.20 -13.92 5.76
CA VAL A 50 -5.63 -14.05 4.40
C VAL A 50 -4.60 -15.18 4.35
N ASP A 51 -4.78 -16.13 3.46
CA ASP A 51 -3.86 -17.25 3.28
C ASP A 51 -2.40 -16.79 3.09
N GLY A 52 -1.50 -17.43 3.82
CA GLY A 52 -0.06 -17.13 3.76
C GLY A 52 0.38 -15.90 4.56
N ARG A 53 -0.51 -15.33 5.38
CA ARG A 53 -0.20 -14.27 6.33
C ARG A 53 -0.48 -14.74 7.76
N GLU A 54 0.38 -14.38 8.69
CA GLU A 54 0.26 -14.74 10.11
C GLU A 54 0.78 -13.59 10.97
N PRO A 55 -0.02 -13.03 11.89
CA PRO A 55 0.49 -12.08 12.89
C PRO A 55 1.64 -12.73 13.68
N TRP A 56 2.84 -12.18 13.58
CA TRP A 56 4.02 -12.78 14.21
C TRP A 56 4.22 -12.26 15.63
N GLY A 57 3.95 -10.99 15.87
CA GLY A 57 4.01 -10.39 17.19
C GLY A 57 4.32 -8.90 17.18
N ARG A 58 4.28 -8.32 18.39
CA ARG A 58 4.52 -6.89 18.63
C ARG A 58 5.74 -6.68 19.48
N LEU A 59 6.51 -5.67 19.12
CA LEU A 59 7.77 -5.32 19.77
C LEU A 59 7.72 -3.87 20.24
N VAL A 60 8.37 -3.58 21.37
CA VAL A 60 8.74 -2.24 21.78
C VAL A 60 10.27 -2.13 21.81
N TYR A 61 10.79 -1.11 21.14
CA TYR A 61 12.16 -0.66 21.29
C TYR A 61 12.20 0.44 22.34
N SER A 62 13.10 0.32 23.31
CA SER A 62 13.35 1.30 24.36
C SER A 62 14.79 1.74 24.36
N ALA A 63 15.03 3.03 24.61
CA ALA A 63 16.36 3.59 24.79
C ALA A 63 17.07 3.02 26.04
N SER A 64 18.32 3.37 26.23
CA SER A 64 19.17 2.88 27.35
C SER A 64 18.64 3.24 28.73
N ASP A 65 17.86 4.31 28.85
CA ASP A 65 17.19 4.72 30.08
C ASP A 65 15.87 4.00 30.34
N GLY A 66 15.45 3.10 29.43
CA GLY A 66 14.21 2.35 29.47
C GLY A 66 13.01 3.07 28.85
N THR A 67 13.15 4.29 28.33
CA THR A 67 12.08 5.02 27.68
C THR A 67 11.65 4.34 26.37
N PRO A 68 10.36 3.99 26.18
CA PRO A 68 9.87 3.50 24.90
C PRO A 68 10.09 4.52 23.79
N ARG A 69 10.67 4.08 22.66
CA ARG A 69 11.02 4.93 21.53
C ARG A 69 10.36 4.51 20.22
N ALA A 70 10.08 3.21 20.04
CA ALA A 70 9.38 2.76 18.84
C ALA A 70 8.54 1.51 19.11
N LEU A 71 7.46 1.39 18.35
CA LEU A 71 6.54 0.27 18.34
C LEU A 71 6.52 -0.41 16.98
N ILE A 72 6.49 -1.73 16.95
CA ILE A 72 6.50 -2.52 15.71
C ILE A 72 5.55 -3.71 15.84
N SER A 73 4.49 -3.78 15.02
CA SER A 73 3.74 -5.02 14.79
C SER A 73 4.24 -5.68 13.51
N LEU A 74 4.42 -7.00 13.54
CA LEU A 74 5.02 -7.78 12.48
C LEU A 74 4.06 -8.87 12.00
N THR A 75 3.92 -8.99 10.68
CA THR A 75 3.21 -10.09 10.04
C THR A 75 4.21 -11.00 9.35
N ARG A 76 4.11 -12.31 9.60
CA ARG A 76 4.86 -13.33 8.87
C ARG A 76 4.21 -13.58 7.53
N MET A 77 5.01 -13.52 6.48
CA MET A 77 4.61 -13.74 5.10
C MET A 77 5.63 -14.66 4.40
N SER A 78 5.36 -15.04 3.17
CA SER A 78 6.31 -15.80 2.36
C SER A 78 6.46 -15.23 0.95
N VAL A 79 7.66 -15.32 0.42
CA VAL A 79 7.98 -15.09 -0.99
C VAL A 79 8.65 -16.32 -1.55
N ARG A 80 8.03 -16.97 -2.54
CA ARG A 80 8.53 -18.24 -3.13
C ARG A 80 8.86 -19.33 -2.10
N GLY A 81 8.06 -19.44 -1.03
CA GLY A 81 8.27 -20.39 0.05
C GLY A 81 9.29 -19.96 1.10
N PHE A 82 9.94 -18.82 0.97
CA PHE A 82 10.85 -18.27 1.96
C PHE A 82 10.13 -17.30 2.88
N PRO A 83 10.10 -17.55 4.20
CA PRO A 83 9.40 -16.69 5.14
C PRO A 83 10.16 -15.38 5.37
N TYR A 84 9.38 -14.29 5.49
CA TYR A 84 9.86 -12.98 5.88
C TYR A 84 8.85 -12.30 6.81
N LEU A 85 9.27 -11.25 7.50
CA LEU A 85 8.39 -10.43 8.32
C LEU A 85 8.14 -9.10 7.62
N TRP A 86 6.90 -8.60 7.72
CA TRP A 86 6.54 -7.27 7.26
C TRP A 86 6.04 -6.40 8.41
N ALA A 87 6.75 -5.31 8.66
CA ALA A 87 6.36 -4.21 9.56
C ALA A 87 5.76 -3.08 8.71
N ARG A 88 4.45 -3.17 8.42
CA ARG A 88 3.78 -2.16 7.57
C ARG A 88 3.69 -0.83 8.29
N HIS A 89 4.13 0.26 7.66
CA HIS A 89 4.18 1.61 8.24
C HIS A 89 4.83 1.65 9.63
N ALA A 90 5.84 0.80 9.86
CA ALA A 90 6.58 0.72 11.10
C ALA A 90 8.10 0.56 10.83
N PRO A 91 8.95 0.98 11.80
CA PRO A 91 8.66 1.35 13.20
C PRO A 91 7.79 2.59 13.33
N VAL A 92 6.84 2.59 14.28
CA VAL A 92 6.13 3.79 14.71
C VAL A 92 6.94 4.45 15.81
N TRP A 93 7.59 5.56 15.49
CA TRP A 93 8.42 6.29 16.43
C TRP A 93 7.55 7.12 17.37
N LEU A 94 7.91 7.11 18.66
CA LEU A 94 7.21 7.81 19.74
C LEU A 94 7.89 9.15 20.03
N GLY A 95 7.14 10.23 19.93
CA GLY A 95 7.65 11.58 20.14
C GLY A 95 8.49 12.09 18.98
N ALA A 96 9.76 12.44 19.22
CA ALA A 96 10.65 12.99 18.20
C ALA A 96 11.04 11.98 17.11
N GLU A 97 11.31 12.48 15.90
CA GLU A 97 11.90 11.66 14.83
C GLU A 97 13.18 10.97 15.29
N PRO A 98 13.46 9.74 14.78
CA PRO A 98 14.66 9.02 15.16
C PRO A 98 15.93 9.69 14.61
N THR A 99 17.04 9.52 15.31
CA THR A 99 18.36 9.74 14.71
C THR A 99 18.77 8.52 13.88
N ALA A 100 19.79 8.70 13.03
CA ALA A 100 20.33 7.57 12.23
C ALA A 100 20.89 6.46 13.13
N GLU A 101 21.47 6.84 14.29
CA GLU A 101 22.01 5.93 15.29
C GLU A 101 20.90 5.14 15.99
N GLU A 102 19.80 5.78 16.37
CA GLU A 102 18.63 5.11 16.97
C GLU A 102 18.01 4.10 16.00
N GLU A 103 17.84 4.48 14.72
CA GLU A 103 17.37 3.53 13.70
C GLU A 103 18.36 2.35 13.50
N ALA A 104 19.65 2.62 13.50
CA ALA A 104 20.66 1.56 13.36
C ALA A 104 20.62 0.59 14.54
N GLU A 105 20.52 1.08 15.79
CA GLU A 105 20.38 0.26 16.98
C GLU A 105 19.10 -0.58 16.96
N LEU A 106 17.96 0.03 16.60
CA LEU A 106 16.69 -0.68 16.45
C LEU A 106 16.81 -1.82 15.43
N ARG A 107 17.41 -1.56 14.25
CA ARG A 107 17.60 -2.58 13.20
C ARG A 107 18.49 -3.72 13.66
N GLU A 108 19.58 -3.42 14.39
CA GLU A 108 20.48 -4.45 14.93
C GLU A 108 19.75 -5.35 15.93
N LEU A 109 19.04 -4.76 16.91
CA LEU A 109 18.25 -5.49 17.90
C LEU A 109 17.13 -6.31 17.26
N LEU A 110 16.48 -5.77 16.24
CA LEU A 110 15.41 -6.46 15.49
C LEU A 110 15.97 -7.71 14.80
N VAL A 111 17.10 -7.60 14.10
CA VAL A 111 17.74 -8.75 13.43
C VAL A 111 18.16 -9.80 14.44
N GLN A 112 18.74 -9.41 15.59
CA GLN A 112 19.15 -10.33 16.63
C GLN A 112 17.95 -11.05 17.25
N GLY A 113 16.88 -10.31 17.59
CA GLY A 113 15.64 -10.86 18.16
C GLY A 113 14.94 -11.81 17.18
N VAL A 114 14.83 -11.44 15.91
CA VAL A 114 14.21 -12.30 14.90
C VAL A 114 15.02 -13.58 14.68
N ARG A 115 16.35 -13.50 14.58
CA ARG A 115 17.22 -14.71 14.46
C ARG A 115 17.05 -15.67 15.63
N PHE A 116 16.87 -15.12 16.82
CA PHE A 116 16.72 -15.92 18.03
C PHE A 116 15.35 -16.63 18.08
N HIS A 117 14.28 -15.92 17.76
CA HIS A 117 12.90 -16.42 17.89
C HIS A 117 12.40 -17.22 16.67
N ASP A 118 12.81 -16.84 15.47
CA ASP A 118 12.41 -17.51 14.22
C ASP A 118 13.59 -17.50 13.21
N PRO A 119 14.53 -18.44 13.35
CA PRO A 119 15.72 -18.51 12.49
C PRO A 119 15.41 -18.86 11.03
N ALA A 120 14.16 -19.21 10.71
CA ALA A 120 13.74 -19.44 9.32
C ALA A 120 13.54 -18.14 8.55
N ILE A 121 13.27 -17.01 9.23
CA ILE A 121 13.04 -15.70 8.60
C ILE A 121 14.27 -15.26 7.79
N VAL A 122 14.03 -14.86 6.54
CA VAL A 122 15.11 -14.46 5.62
C VAL A 122 15.42 -12.97 5.73
N PHE A 123 14.40 -12.13 5.84
CA PHE A 123 14.53 -10.67 5.99
C PHE A 123 13.33 -10.09 6.73
N VAL A 124 13.46 -8.86 7.20
CA VAL A 124 12.36 -8.04 7.72
C VAL A 124 12.17 -6.87 6.78
N ARG A 125 10.96 -6.67 6.29
CA ARG A 125 10.56 -5.48 5.55
C ARG A 125 10.02 -4.45 6.52
N LEU A 126 10.62 -3.26 6.55
CA LEU A 126 10.25 -2.18 7.47
C LEU A 126 10.48 -0.82 6.82
N HIS A 127 9.88 0.22 7.39
CA HIS A 127 10.04 1.59 6.92
C HIS A 127 11.19 2.26 7.66
N CYS A 128 12.06 2.96 6.92
CA CYS A 128 13.19 3.71 7.50
C CYS A 128 13.22 5.14 6.99
N THR A 129 13.59 6.06 7.87
CA THR A 129 13.82 7.47 7.55
C THR A 129 15.21 7.66 6.98
N HIS A 130 16.20 6.96 7.54
CA HIS A 130 17.61 7.07 7.16
C HIS A 130 18.03 5.87 6.30
N SER A 131 18.65 6.14 5.15
CA SER A 131 19.29 5.10 4.35
C SER A 131 20.51 4.54 5.06
N ALA A 132 20.76 3.23 4.88
CA ALA A 132 21.91 2.55 5.48
C ALA A 132 22.38 1.39 4.59
N PRO A 133 23.68 1.00 4.65
CA PRO A 133 24.23 -0.02 3.77
C PRO A 133 23.59 -1.42 3.90
N GLU A 134 23.02 -1.72 5.07
CA GLU A 134 22.33 -2.99 5.35
C GLU A 134 20.88 -3.04 4.86
N LEU A 135 20.34 -1.92 4.35
CA LEU A 135 19.00 -1.83 3.78
C LEU A 135 19.04 -2.11 2.27
N HIS A 136 18.18 -2.99 1.82
CA HIS A 136 18.11 -3.41 0.43
C HIS A 136 16.77 -3.06 -0.20
N GLU A 137 16.77 -2.84 -1.51
CA GLU A 137 15.54 -2.63 -2.27
C GLU A 137 14.62 -3.84 -2.18
N LEU A 138 13.31 -3.60 -2.24
CA LEU A 138 12.31 -4.64 -2.04
C LEU A 138 12.32 -5.70 -3.14
N LEU A 139 12.18 -6.95 -2.72
CA LEU A 139 11.89 -8.04 -3.64
C LEU A 139 10.43 -7.97 -4.11
N GLN A 140 10.19 -7.80 -5.41
CA GLN A 140 8.88 -7.95 -6.07
C GLN A 140 7.75 -7.02 -5.59
N THR A 141 8.03 -5.95 -4.87
CA THR A 141 7.03 -4.99 -4.42
C THR A 141 7.46 -3.60 -4.84
N MET A 142 6.49 -2.77 -5.25
CA MET A 142 6.76 -1.38 -5.56
C MET A 142 6.77 -0.58 -4.25
N PRO A 143 7.92 -0.03 -3.83
CA PRO A 143 7.98 0.84 -2.67
C PRO A 143 7.34 2.19 -2.99
N HIS A 144 6.99 2.95 -1.98
CA HIS A 144 6.80 4.40 -2.12
C HIS A 144 7.39 5.08 -0.89
N ASP A 145 8.03 6.19 -1.12
CA ASP A 145 8.66 7.08 -0.15
C ASP A 145 8.11 8.51 -0.25
N ARG A 146 7.09 8.68 -1.09
CA ARG A 146 6.31 9.91 -1.22
C ARG A 146 4.83 9.59 -1.38
N THR A 147 4.00 10.43 -0.78
CA THR A 147 2.54 10.33 -0.84
C THR A 147 1.89 11.70 -1.02
N ILE A 148 0.58 11.72 -1.23
CA ILE A 148 -0.25 12.93 -1.20
C ILE A 148 -1.28 12.77 -0.08
N ILE A 149 -1.24 13.68 0.88
CA ILE A 149 -2.19 13.73 1.99
C ILE A 149 -3.15 14.89 1.75
N LEU A 150 -4.46 14.60 1.73
CA LEU A 150 -5.51 15.59 1.67
C LEU A 150 -5.92 16.00 3.08
N ASN A 151 -6.03 17.30 3.30
CA ASN A 151 -6.60 17.84 4.53
C ASN A 151 -8.13 17.84 4.40
N LEU A 152 -8.80 16.96 5.17
CA LEU A 152 -10.26 16.85 5.25
C LEU A 152 -10.84 17.72 6.38
N ASP A 153 -10.03 18.30 7.26
CA ASP A 153 -10.48 19.22 8.31
C ASP A 153 -10.86 20.58 7.68
N ARG A 154 -12.00 20.57 6.98
CA ARG A 154 -12.58 21.69 6.25
C ARG A 154 -14.01 21.94 6.75
N GLU A 155 -14.42 23.18 6.68
CA GLU A 155 -15.73 23.63 7.14
C GLU A 155 -16.89 22.87 6.45
N ASP A 156 -16.79 22.72 5.12
CA ASP A 156 -17.79 22.04 4.30
C ASP A 156 -17.17 21.41 3.04
N ASP A 157 -18.04 20.80 2.23
CA ASP A 157 -17.66 20.15 0.97
C ASP A 157 -17.14 21.14 -0.09
N GLU A 158 -17.63 22.37 -0.12
CA GLU A 158 -17.16 23.38 -1.07
C GLU A 158 -15.77 23.89 -0.65
N ALA A 159 -15.50 24.05 0.64
CA ALA A 159 -14.18 24.37 1.18
C ALA A 159 -13.19 23.24 0.89
N PHE A 160 -13.62 21.97 0.99
CA PHE A 160 -12.80 20.84 0.57
C PHE A 160 -12.50 20.88 -0.92
N LEU A 161 -13.52 21.07 -1.77
CA LEU A 161 -13.30 21.20 -3.22
C LEU A 161 -12.40 22.39 -3.56
N ALA A 162 -12.53 23.51 -2.84
CA ALA A 162 -11.72 24.71 -3.05
C ALA A 162 -10.23 24.48 -2.78
N SER A 163 -9.87 23.53 -1.92
CA SER A 163 -8.48 23.17 -1.65
C SER A 163 -7.76 22.47 -2.81
N PHE A 164 -8.49 21.96 -3.79
CA PHE A 164 -7.93 21.32 -4.98
C PHE A 164 -7.28 22.33 -5.92
N LYS A 165 -6.33 21.90 -6.73
CA LYS A 165 -5.83 22.71 -7.86
C LYS A 165 -6.95 23.05 -8.84
N SER A 166 -6.80 24.12 -9.58
CA SER A 166 -7.81 24.60 -10.55
C SER A 166 -8.27 23.53 -11.53
N ARG A 167 -7.34 22.66 -11.98
CA ARG A 167 -7.66 21.52 -12.85
C ARG A 167 -8.55 20.51 -12.13
N GLY A 168 -8.21 20.12 -10.89
CA GLY A 168 -9.00 19.17 -10.09
C GLY A 168 -10.42 19.69 -9.85
N ARG A 169 -10.57 20.96 -9.42
CA ARG A 169 -11.88 21.59 -9.25
C ARG A 169 -12.72 21.58 -10.52
N ARG A 170 -12.10 21.91 -11.66
CA ARG A 170 -12.78 21.92 -12.96
C ARG A 170 -13.25 20.52 -13.35
N ASP A 171 -12.38 19.53 -13.22
CA ASP A 171 -12.63 18.14 -13.61
C ASP A 171 -13.74 17.53 -12.73
N VAL A 172 -13.69 17.73 -11.41
CA VAL A 172 -14.77 17.33 -10.47
C VAL A 172 -16.09 18.01 -10.81
N ARG A 173 -16.13 19.35 -10.95
CA ARG A 173 -17.37 20.07 -11.29
C ARG A 173 -17.95 19.64 -12.63
N LYS A 174 -17.09 19.28 -13.61
CA LYS A 174 -17.54 18.73 -14.89
C LYS A 174 -18.20 17.37 -14.71
N ALA A 175 -17.58 16.46 -13.94
CA ALA A 175 -18.15 15.15 -13.66
C ALA A 175 -19.47 15.24 -12.87
N LEU A 176 -19.55 16.10 -11.85
CA LEU A 176 -20.78 16.28 -11.06
C LEU A 176 -21.96 16.85 -11.85
N ARG A 177 -21.73 17.52 -13.00
CA ARG A 177 -22.78 17.93 -13.91
C ARG A 177 -23.27 16.83 -14.85
N ASN A 178 -22.54 15.72 -14.93
CA ASN A 178 -22.98 14.57 -15.70
C ASN A 178 -24.03 13.79 -14.90
N THR A 179 -25.28 13.92 -15.28
CA THR A 179 -26.46 13.32 -14.61
C THR A 179 -26.50 11.79 -14.73
N GLU A 180 -25.68 11.18 -15.60
CA GLU A 180 -25.57 9.74 -15.71
C GLU A 180 -24.69 9.14 -14.60
N LEU A 181 -23.83 9.96 -13.95
CA LEU A 181 -22.97 9.48 -12.87
C LEU A 181 -23.74 9.47 -11.55
N THR A 182 -23.82 8.32 -10.93
CA THR A 182 -24.36 8.12 -9.58
C THR A 182 -23.28 7.62 -8.66
N PHE A 183 -23.28 8.09 -7.39
CA PHE A 183 -22.25 7.85 -6.40
C PHE A 183 -22.83 7.05 -5.25
N HIS A 184 -22.17 5.98 -4.85
CA HIS A 184 -22.70 5.02 -3.89
C HIS A 184 -21.62 4.62 -2.87
N ASP A 185 -22.01 4.57 -1.60
CA ASP A 185 -21.33 3.78 -0.58
C ASP A 185 -21.93 2.36 -0.64
N GLU A 186 -21.16 1.44 -1.17
CA GLU A 186 -21.59 0.05 -1.37
C GLU A 186 -20.96 -0.92 -0.37
N THR A 187 -20.43 -0.40 0.74
CA THR A 187 -19.76 -1.20 1.75
C THR A 187 -20.64 -2.35 2.26
N ASP A 188 -21.92 -2.10 2.53
CA ASP A 188 -22.85 -3.14 3.00
C ASP A 188 -23.21 -4.18 1.93
N ARG A 189 -22.90 -3.89 0.67
CA ARG A 189 -23.14 -4.75 -0.49
C ARG A 189 -21.87 -5.34 -1.07
N ALA A 190 -20.74 -5.15 -0.41
CA ALA A 190 -19.42 -5.51 -0.93
C ALA A 190 -19.36 -6.97 -1.42
N GLU A 191 -19.93 -7.92 -0.65
CA GLU A 191 -19.95 -9.34 -1.03
C GLU A 191 -20.72 -9.63 -2.33
N GLN A 192 -21.77 -8.83 -2.64
CA GLN A 192 -22.56 -9.02 -3.86
C GLN A 192 -21.90 -8.35 -5.08
N VAL A 193 -21.25 -7.20 -4.89
CA VAL A 193 -20.83 -6.35 -6.01
C VAL A 193 -19.33 -6.50 -6.36
N PHE A 194 -18.49 -7.01 -5.45
CA PHE A 194 -17.04 -6.95 -5.62
C PHE A 194 -16.53 -7.74 -6.83
N GLY A 195 -17.21 -8.81 -7.24
CA GLY A 195 -16.84 -9.57 -8.45
C GLY A 195 -16.81 -8.73 -9.73
N GLU A 196 -17.80 -7.83 -9.92
CA GLU A 196 -17.82 -6.84 -11.00
C GLU A 196 -16.65 -5.86 -10.87
N LEU A 197 -16.42 -5.35 -9.67
CA LEU A 197 -15.39 -4.35 -9.39
C LEU A 197 -13.97 -4.93 -9.55
N TYR A 198 -13.80 -6.21 -9.24
CA TYR A 198 -12.53 -6.90 -9.43
C TYR A 198 -12.14 -7.01 -10.92
N GLN A 199 -13.11 -7.19 -11.84
CA GLN A 199 -12.82 -7.16 -13.28
C GLN A 199 -12.25 -5.80 -13.71
N ILE A 200 -12.78 -4.69 -13.18
CA ILE A 200 -12.25 -3.35 -13.44
C ILE A 200 -10.81 -3.21 -12.91
N LEU A 201 -10.48 -3.86 -11.79
CA LEU A 201 -9.13 -3.88 -11.24
C LEU A 201 -8.17 -4.65 -12.14
N LEU A 202 -8.59 -5.79 -12.69
CA LEU A 202 -7.77 -6.57 -13.64
C LEU A 202 -7.48 -5.75 -14.90
N GLU A 203 -8.50 -5.10 -15.50
CA GLU A 203 -8.32 -4.20 -16.65
C GLU A 203 -7.37 -3.03 -16.31
N THR A 204 -7.47 -2.50 -15.08
CA THR A 204 -6.58 -1.44 -14.60
C THR A 204 -5.15 -1.94 -14.48
N GLY A 205 -4.95 -3.16 -13.92
CA GLY A 205 -3.64 -3.79 -13.78
C GLY A 205 -2.96 -4.07 -15.13
N ASP A 206 -3.71 -4.61 -16.10
CA ASP A 206 -3.22 -4.86 -17.45
C ASP A 206 -2.77 -3.58 -18.15
N ARG A 207 -3.51 -2.49 -17.95
CA ARG A 207 -3.16 -1.17 -18.50
C ARG A 207 -1.95 -0.54 -17.85
N ASP A 208 -1.89 -0.58 -16.52
CA ASP A 208 -0.92 0.17 -15.70
C ASP A 208 0.29 -0.69 -15.31
N GLY A 209 0.33 -1.97 -15.70
CA GLY A 209 1.48 -2.86 -15.56
C GLY A 209 1.65 -3.44 -14.16
N PHE A 210 0.58 -3.62 -13.39
CA PHE A 210 0.63 -4.29 -12.10
C PHE A 210 -0.27 -5.53 -12.04
N HIS A 211 0.04 -6.42 -11.10
CA HIS A 211 -0.78 -7.60 -10.84
C HIS A 211 -1.62 -7.41 -9.58
N ALA A 212 -2.94 -7.52 -9.72
CA ALA A 212 -3.85 -7.52 -8.60
C ALA A 212 -3.63 -8.76 -7.70
N ALA A 213 -3.84 -8.60 -6.39
CA ALA A 213 -3.95 -9.74 -5.49
C ALA A 213 -5.20 -10.58 -5.85
N PRO A 214 -5.33 -11.82 -5.36
CA PRO A 214 -6.56 -12.58 -5.53
C PRO A 214 -7.80 -11.82 -5.02
N GLU A 215 -8.94 -11.96 -5.70
CA GLU A 215 -10.19 -11.28 -5.35
C GLU A 215 -10.57 -11.45 -3.87
N ASP A 216 -10.37 -12.65 -3.33
CA ASP A 216 -10.69 -12.97 -1.95
C ASP A 216 -9.90 -12.11 -0.94
N THR A 217 -8.71 -11.65 -1.29
CA THR A 217 -7.93 -10.74 -0.43
C THR A 217 -8.68 -9.43 -0.17
N TYR A 218 -9.32 -8.85 -1.19
CA TYR A 218 -10.08 -7.59 -1.07
C TYR A 218 -11.41 -7.81 -0.36
N ARG A 219 -12.12 -8.90 -0.66
CA ARG A 219 -13.33 -9.29 0.06
C ARG A 219 -13.06 -9.53 1.53
N THR A 220 -11.97 -10.23 1.84
CA THR A 220 -11.54 -10.47 3.22
C THR A 220 -11.20 -9.16 3.92
N MET A 221 -10.53 -8.21 3.26
CA MET A 221 -10.27 -6.88 3.81
C MET A 221 -11.57 -6.17 4.19
N LEU A 222 -12.52 -6.07 3.26
CA LEU A 222 -13.81 -5.42 3.49
C LEU A 222 -14.60 -6.10 4.63
N ARG A 223 -14.61 -7.43 4.67
CA ARG A 223 -15.32 -8.21 5.68
C ARG A 223 -14.68 -8.10 7.07
N THR A 224 -13.35 -8.24 7.17
CA THR A 224 -12.66 -8.32 8.47
C THR A 224 -12.43 -6.96 9.11
N LEU A 225 -12.11 -5.93 8.34
CA LEU A 225 -12.03 -4.56 8.83
C LEU A 225 -13.42 -3.99 9.11
N GLY A 226 -14.46 -4.50 8.43
CA GLY A 226 -15.85 -4.08 8.64
C GLY A 226 -16.12 -2.63 8.24
N THR A 227 -17.37 -2.22 8.44
CA THR A 227 -17.85 -0.88 8.01
C THR A 227 -17.26 0.26 8.82
N ASP A 228 -16.70 -0.01 9.99
CA ASP A 228 -16.08 1.01 10.83
C ASP A 228 -14.69 1.42 10.32
N HIS A 229 -13.95 0.45 9.72
CA HIS A 229 -12.56 0.66 9.34
C HIS A 229 -12.29 0.54 7.84
N CYS A 230 -13.27 0.11 7.03
CA CYS A 230 -13.09 -0.09 5.61
C CYS A 230 -14.36 0.27 4.84
N ARG A 231 -14.22 1.09 3.81
CA ARG A 231 -15.35 1.57 2.99
C ARG A 231 -15.12 1.23 1.53
N LEU A 232 -16.20 0.89 0.84
CA LEU A 232 -16.24 0.64 -0.60
C LEU A 232 -17.11 1.71 -1.27
N TYR A 233 -16.47 2.63 -1.98
CA TYR A 233 -17.17 3.68 -2.74
C TYR A 233 -17.16 3.37 -4.22
N VAL A 234 -18.29 3.55 -4.88
CA VAL A 234 -18.48 3.18 -6.30
C VAL A 234 -19.18 4.31 -7.07
N VAL A 235 -18.70 4.57 -8.27
CA VAL A 235 -19.41 5.41 -9.25
C VAL A 235 -20.01 4.50 -10.31
N ARG A 236 -21.32 4.66 -10.53
CA ARG A 236 -22.08 3.90 -11.52
C ARG A 236 -22.68 4.79 -12.61
N ARG A 237 -22.93 4.22 -13.77
CA ARG A 237 -23.72 4.86 -14.83
C ARG A 237 -25.22 4.54 -14.58
N ASN A 238 -26.01 5.55 -14.31
CA ASN A 238 -27.48 5.42 -14.07
C ASN A 238 -27.82 4.33 -13.03
N GLY A 239 -26.96 4.14 -12.00
CA GLY A 239 -27.13 3.11 -10.99
C GLY A 239 -26.83 1.67 -11.45
N GLY A 240 -26.43 1.47 -12.72
CA GLY A 240 -26.10 0.17 -13.30
C GLY A 240 -24.59 -0.12 -13.33
N GLU A 241 -23.97 -0.09 -14.50
CA GLU A 241 -22.56 -0.38 -14.75
C GLU A 241 -21.61 0.41 -13.84
N ALA A 242 -20.65 -0.25 -13.18
CA ALA A 242 -19.62 0.40 -12.40
C ALA A 242 -18.55 1.02 -13.32
N LEU A 243 -18.20 2.28 -13.06
CA LEU A 243 -17.23 3.05 -13.84
C LEU A 243 -15.91 3.29 -13.10
N ALA A 244 -15.98 3.46 -11.79
CA ALA A 244 -14.82 3.62 -10.91
C ALA A 244 -15.22 3.21 -9.49
N TRP A 245 -14.22 2.76 -8.71
CA TRP A 245 -14.43 2.41 -7.31
C TRP A 245 -13.15 2.64 -6.49
N SER A 246 -13.31 2.75 -5.18
CA SER A 246 -12.21 2.75 -4.21
C SER A 246 -12.53 1.97 -2.97
N ILE A 247 -11.49 1.40 -2.36
CA ILE A 247 -11.48 0.91 -0.98
C ILE A 247 -10.65 1.89 -0.17
N ASP A 248 -11.29 2.47 0.83
CA ASP A 248 -10.68 3.45 1.73
C ASP A 248 -10.76 2.94 3.16
N THR A 249 -9.65 3.07 3.92
CA THR A 249 -9.63 2.71 5.34
C THR A 249 -9.80 3.95 6.21
N LEU A 250 -10.36 3.74 7.43
CA LEU A 250 -10.49 4.76 8.48
C LEU A 250 -9.90 4.23 9.77
N TRP A 251 -9.06 5.03 10.42
CA TRP A 251 -8.49 4.70 11.71
C TRP A 251 -8.14 5.98 12.47
N GLY A 252 -8.70 6.11 13.69
CA GLY A 252 -8.63 7.39 14.40
C GLY A 252 -9.27 8.50 13.59
N ASP A 253 -8.54 9.58 13.34
CA ASP A 253 -8.94 10.70 12.50
C ASP A 253 -8.27 10.68 11.10
N GLY A 254 -7.58 9.58 10.76
CA GLY A 254 -6.95 9.37 9.47
C GLY A 254 -7.72 8.42 8.56
N ALA A 255 -7.61 8.64 7.25
CA ALA A 255 -8.07 7.72 6.21
C ALA A 255 -6.94 7.43 5.23
N ALA A 256 -7.01 6.27 4.53
CA ALA A 256 -6.07 5.93 3.47
C ALA A 256 -6.80 5.32 2.26
N HIS A 257 -6.40 5.76 1.06
CA HIS A 257 -6.93 5.31 -0.23
C HIS A 257 -6.22 4.04 -0.68
N TYR A 258 -6.67 2.90 -0.17
CA TYR A 258 -5.93 1.65 -0.25
C TYR A 258 -5.92 1.05 -1.66
N TYR A 259 -7.08 0.99 -2.30
CA TYR A 259 -7.23 0.45 -3.65
C TYR A 259 -8.23 1.27 -4.43
N ALA A 260 -7.97 1.44 -5.72
CA ALA A 260 -8.90 2.08 -6.63
C ALA A 260 -8.72 1.55 -8.05
N ALA A 261 -9.80 1.52 -8.80
CA ALA A 261 -9.76 1.17 -10.21
C ALA A 261 -10.80 1.96 -11.00
N SER A 262 -10.58 2.10 -12.31
CA SER A 262 -11.53 2.77 -13.20
C SER A 262 -11.46 2.20 -14.60
N THR A 263 -12.64 2.03 -15.21
CA THR A 263 -12.79 1.67 -16.62
C THR A 263 -12.26 2.78 -17.55
N ALA A 264 -12.06 2.48 -18.81
CA ALA A 264 -11.72 3.48 -19.82
C ALA A 264 -12.79 4.59 -19.89
N GLU A 265 -14.08 4.23 -19.76
CA GLU A 265 -15.20 5.17 -19.73
C GLU A 265 -15.21 6.00 -18.45
N GLY A 266 -14.95 5.38 -17.30
CA GLY A 266 -14.82 6.10 -16.02
C GLY A 266 -13.77 7.22 -16.06
N ARG A 267 -12.66 7.00 -16.77
CA ARG A 267 -11.65 8.04 -16.99
C ARG A 267 -12.12 9.14 -17.94
N ARG A 268 -12.77 8.77 -19.06
CA ARG A 268 -13.29 9.77 -20.03
C ARG A 268 -14.38 10.66 -19.42
N SER A 269 -15.25 10.06 -18.62
CA SER A 269 -16.33 10.77 -17.92
C SER A 269 -15.86 11.52 -16.66
N LEU A 270 -14.59 11.37 -16.26
CA LEU A 270 -14.01 11.92 -15.02
C LEU A 270 -14.67 11.33 -13.76
N ALA A 271 -15.22 10.11 -13.83
CA ALA A 271 -15.86 9.44 -12.70
C ALA A 271 -14.87 9.22 -11.54
N ALA A 272 -13.62 8.83 -11.86
CA ALA A 272 -12.58 8.67 -10.84
C ALA A 272 -12.24 9.99 -10.12
N ASP A 273 -12.30 11.13 -10.83
CA ASP A 273 -12.07 12.46 -10.25
C ASP A 273 -13.19 12.83 -9.25
N ALA A 274 -14.44 12.62 -9.65
CA ALA A 274 -15.57 12.88 -8.79
C ALA A 274 -15.65 11.87 -7.63
N LEU A 275 -15.18 10.63 -7.82
CA LEU A 275 -15.08 9.64 -6.75
C LEU A 275 -14.17 10.12 -5.63
N VAL A 276 -12.96 10.61 -5.96
CA VAL A 276 -12.04 11.17 -4.95
C VAL A 276 -12.71 12.29 -4.15
N TYR A 277 -13.41 13.20 -4.82
CA TYR A 277 -14.13 14.26 -4.12
C TYR A 277 -15.24 13.72 -3.22
N LYS A 278 -16.12 12.85 -3.74
CA LYS A 278 -17.23 12.28 -2.98
C LYS A 278 -16.80 11.40 -1.84
N ALA A 279 -15.78 10.55 -2.05
CA ALA A 279 -15.18 9.75 -0.99
C ALA A 279 -14.61 10.64 0.13
N GLY A 280 -13.88 11.71 -0.22
CA GLY A 280 -13.38 12.67 0.76
C GLY A 280 -14.48 13.34 1.58
N CYS A 281 -15.61 13.74 0.93
CA CYS A 281 -16.77 14.28 1.65
C CYS A 281 -17.33 13.25 2.66
N TRP A 282 -17.53 12.00 2.23
CA TRP A 282 -18.07 10.94 3.11
C TRP A 282 -17.10 10.54 4.23
N LEU A 283 -15.79 10.53 3.96
CA LEU A 283 -14.77 10.27 4.98
C LEU A 283 -14.76 11.40 6.03
N ARG A 284 -14.89 12.67 5.59
CA ARG A 284 -14.99 13.83 6.47
C ARG A 284 -16.25 13.75 7.35
N GLU A 285 -17.40 13.37 6.81
CA GLU A 285 -18.66 13.16 7.56
C GLU A 285 -18.51 12.07 8.63
N ARG A 286 -17.56 11.12 8.45
CA ARG A 286 -17.21 10.07 9.41
C ARG A 286 -16.11 10.48 10.38
N GLY A 287 -15.68 11.73 10.36
CA GLY A 287 -14.70 12.28 11.31
C GLY A 287 -13.26 12.21 10.87
N ALA A 288 -12.96 11.75 9.64
CA ALA A 288 -11.60 11.81 9.12
C ALA A 288 -11.16 13.27 8.91
N ARG A 289 -9.96 13.60 9.39
CA ARG A 289 -9.33 14.92 9.23
C ARG A 289 -8.24 14.90 8.18
N THR A 290 -7.64 13.73 7.94
CA THR A 290 -6.61 13.53 6.93
C THR A 290 -6.95 12.34 6.07
N TRP A 291 -6.54 12.38 4.80
CA TRP A 291 -6.71 11.26 3.88
C TRP A 291 -5.46 11.09 3.03
N ASP A 292 -4.73 10.01 3.30
CA ASP A 292 -3.56 9.64 2.53
C ASP A 292 -3.99 8.95 1.22
N LEU A 293 -3.71 9.59 0.08
CA LEU A 293 -3.95 8.99 -1.23
C LEU A 293 -2.92 7.93 -1.61
N MET A 294 -1.98 7.62 -0.72
CA MET A 294 -0.92 6.62 -0.90
C MET A 294 0.06 6.99 -2.03
N GLY A 295 1.02 6.11 -2.28
CA GLY A 295 2.20 6.32 -3.09
C GLY A 295 2.06 7.13 -4.38
N VAL A 296 3.04 7.98 -4.61
CA VAL A 296 3.25 8.76 -5.84
C VAL A 296 4.69 8.63 -6.31
N GLY A 297 4.97 9.06 -7.54
CA GLY A 297 6.29 8.96 -8.12
C GLY A 297 7.36 9.74 -7.36
N SER A 298 8.53 9.13 -7.28
CA SER A 298 9.77 9.69 -6.74
C SER A 298 10.96 9.29 -7.62
N GLU A 299 12.17 9.68 -7.26
CA GLU A 299 13.38 9.17 -7.92
C GLU A 299 13.52 7.65 -7.75
N ARG A 300 13.07 7.12 -6.61
CA ARG A 300 13.09 5.69 -6.29
C ARG A 300 11.98 4.91 -7.00
N THR A 301 10.86 5.55 -7.31
CA THR A 301 9.68 4.92 -7.92
C THR A 301 9.09 5.75 -9.05
N PRO A 302 9.83 5.95 -10.16
CA PRO A 302 9.36 6.73 -11.29
C PRO A 302 8.11 6.12 -11.97
N GLU A 303 7.85 4.84 -11.79
CA GLU A 303 6.66 4.13 -12.31
C GLU A 303 5.36 4.73 -11.77
N LEU A 304 5.38 5.32 -10.58
CA LEU A 304 4.21 5.98 -9.97
C LEU A 304 3.97 7.41 -10.47
N ASN A 305 4.76 7.95 -11.41
CA ASN A 305 4.57 9.31 -11.93
C ASN A 305 3.19 9.52 -12.58
N GLY A 306 2.65 8.50 -13.26
CA GLY A 306 1.33 8.56 -13.88
C GLY A 306 0.22 8.77 -12.86
N VAL A 307 0.17 7.90 -11.84
CA VAL A 307 -0.81 7.99 -10.75
C VAL A 307 -0.54 9.22 -9.87
N GLY A 308 0.73 9.59 -9.67
CA GLY A 308 1.12 10.81 -8.96
C GLY A 308 0.56 12.09 -9.62
N SER A 309 0.61 12.16 -10.96
CA SER A 309 0.02 13.28 -11.72
C SER A 309 -1.51 13.34 -11.58
N PHE A 310 -2.19 12.20 -11.47
CA PHE A 310 -3.61 12.15 -11.17
C PHE A 310 -3.91 12.67 -9.76
N LYS A 311 -3.20 12.16 -8.74
CA LYS A 311 -3.42 12.52 -7.33
C LYS A 311 -3.06 14.00 -7.05
N ALA A 312 -2.01 14.53 -7.68
CA ALA A 312 -1.50 15.88 -7.46
C ALA A 312 -2.49 17.02 -7.79
N LYS A 313 -3.61 16.74 -8.47
CA LYS A 313 -4.63 17.73 -8.77
C LYS A 313 -5.62 17.98 -7.64
N PHE A 314 -5.64 17.08 -6.62
CA PHE A 314 -6.56 17.16 -5.49
C PHE A 314 -6.00 17.92 -4.28
N THR A 315 -4.80 18.46 -4.36
CA THR A 315 -4.22 19.34 -3.35
C THR A 315 -3.30 20.40 -3.98
N ALA A 316 -3.23 21.57 -3.36
CA ALA A 316 -2.26 22.59 -3.72
C ALA A 316 -0.87 22.29 -3.15
N ASP A 317 -0.79 21.58 -2.01
CA ASP A 317 0.42 21.39 -1.19
C ASP A 317 1.46 20.47 -1.84
N GLY A 318 1.03 19.61 -2.77
CA GLY A 318 1.94 18.67 -3.44
C GLY A 318 2.26 17.43 -2.62
N PRO A 319 3.20 16.57 -3.10
CA PRO A 319 3.58 15.35 -2.41
C PRO A 319 4.44 15.64 -1.18
N VAL A 320 4.29 14.81 -0.14
CA VAL A 320 5.12 14.78 1.07
C VAL A 320 6.02 13.55 1.08
N SER A 321 7.22 13.66 1.64
CA SER A 321 8.10 12.52 1.86
C SER A 321 7.64 11.75 3.10
N VAL A 322 7.70 10.41 3.02
CA VAL A 322 7.41 9.49 4.12
C VAL A 322 8.52 8.45 4.22
N PRO A 323 8.75 7.84 5.39
CA PRO A 323 9.70 6.73 5.49
C PRO A 323 9.38 5.63 4.47
N GLY A 324 10.33 5.31 3.61
CA GLY A 324 10.15 4.28 2.59
C GLY A 324 10.40 2.88 3.14
N PRO A 325 9.78 1.83 2.56
CA PRO A 325 10.04 0.47 2.96
C PRO A 325 11.37 -0.05 2.39
N TRP A 326 12.07 -0.88 3.19
CA TRP A 326 13.34 -1.53 2.86
C TRP A 326 13.34 -2.97 3.35
N ASP A 327 14.12 -3.83 2.70
CA ASP A 327 14.40 -5.19 3.17
C ASP A 327 15.68 -5.20 4.03
N LEU A 328 15.54 -5.50 5.32
CA LEU A 328 16.63 -5.66 6.29
C LEU A 328 16.98 -7.15 6.42
N LEU A 329 18.23 -7.53 6.13
CA LEU A 329 18.60 -8.93 5.98
C LEU A 329 18.81 -9.66 7.32
N VAL A 330 18.05 -10.72 7.55
CA VAL A 330 18.25 -11.66 8.64
C VAL A 330 19.18 -12.80 8.19
N ARG A 331 19.02 -13.31 6.94
CA ARG A 331 19.84 -14.37 6.35
C ARG A 331 20.43 -13.94 5.00
N PRO A 332 21.51 -13.15 4.99
CA PRO A 332 22.04 -12.52 3.77
C PRO A 332 22.34 -13.48 2.62
N ARG A 333 22.89 -14.68 2.92
CA ARG A 333 23.22 -15.68 1.88
C ARG A 333 21.96 -16.22 1.18
N VAL A 334 20.88 -16.45 1.92
CA VAL A 334 19.60 -16.92 1.37
C VAL A 334 18.95 -15.82 0.55
N TYR A 335 18.95 -14.59 1.06
CA TYR A 335 18.44 -13.41 0.34
C TYR A 335 19.17 -13.19 -0.99
N ALA A 336 20.49 -13.25 -1.01
CA ALA A 336 21.28 -13.15 -2.24
C ALA A 336 20.92 -14.25 -3.27
N GLY A 337 20.61 -15.47 -2.80
CA GLY A 337 20.10 -16.53 -3.65
C GLY A 337 18.74 -16.22 -4.25
N LEU A 338 17.83 -15.62 -3.47
CA LEU A 338 16.51 -15.17 -3.94
C LEU A 338 16.64 -14.07 -5.01
N VAL A 339 17.48 -13.06 -4.79
CA VAL A 339 17.74 -11.99 -5.78
C VAL A 339 18.21 -12.59 -7.10
N LYS A 340 19.21 -13.47 -7.07
CA LYS A 340 19.72 -14.14 -8.28
C LYS A 340 18.65 -14.97 -9.00
N ALA A 341 17.80 -15.68 -8.24
CA ALA A 341 16.71 -16.46 -8.82
C ALA A 341 15.66 -15.57 -9.51
N LEU A 342 15.39 -14.40 -8.97
CA LEU A 342 14.52 -13.39 -9.56
C LEU A 342 15.10 -12.79 -10.84
N GLU A 343 16.35 -12.39 -10.82
CA GLU A 343 17.05 -11.87 -12.01
C GLU A 343 17.06 -12.87 -13.16
N LEU A 344 17.33 -14.16 -12.86
CA LEU A 344 17.30 -15.22 -13.86
C LEU A 344 15.90 -15.39 -14.46
N LYS A 345 14.85 -15.34 -13.61
CA LYS A 345 13.47 -15.42 -14.09
C LYS A 345 13.13 -14.25 -15.01
N HIS A 346 13.43 -13.01 -14.61
CA HIS A 346 13.15 -11.82 -15.44
C HIS A 346 13.91 -11.86 -16.79
N ARG A 347 15.16 -12.33 -16.79
CA ARG A 347 15.92 -12.53 -18.04
C ARG A 347 15.28 -13.59 -18.94
N ALA A 348 14.80 -14.68 -18.37
CA ALA A 348 14.11 -15.72 -19.12
C ALA A 348 12.78 -15.20 -19.70
N GLU A 349 11.98 -14.48 -18.94
CA GLU A 349 10.73 -13.88 -19.39
C GLU A 349 10.96 -12.84 -20.50
N ALA A 350 11.97 -11.98 -20.35
CA ALA A 350 12.36 -11.02 -21.38
C ALA A 350 12.83 -11.73 -22.67
N GLY A 351 13.58 -12.83 -22.54
CA GLY A 351 13.99 -13.65 -23.68
C GLY A 351 12.82 -14.29 -24.44
N VAL A 352 11.84 -14.81 -23.69
CA VAL A 352 10.60 -15.37 -24.28
C VAL A 352 9.78 -14.29 -24.98
N ALA A 353 9.63 -13.10 -24.37
CA ALA A 353 8.91 -11.98 -24.95
C ALA A 353 9.57 -11.49 -26.25
N ALA A 354 10.91 -11.36 -26.25
CA ALA A 354 11.67 -11.00 -27.44
C ALA A 354 11.57 -12.04 -28.57
N ALA A 355 11.57 -13.34 -28.22
CA ALA A 355 11.37 -14.42 -29.19
C ALA A 355 9.96 -14.38 -29.82
N ARG A 356 8.90 -14.16 -28.96
CA ARG A 356 7.51 -14.02 -29.45
C ARG A 356 7.35 -12.81 -30.39
N SER A 357 7.96 -11.67 -30.06
CA SER A 357 7.93 -10.47 -30.88
C SER A 357 8.59 -10.71 -32.24
N ARG A 358 9.74 -11.41 -32.28
CA ARG A 358 10.42 -11.77 -33.56
C ARG A 358 9.60 -12.72 -34.43
N ILE A 359 8.93 -13.71 -33.80
CA ILE A 359 8.05 -14.64 -34.53
C ILE A 359 6.81 -13.90 -35.08
N GLY A 360 6.25 -12.96 -34.31
CA GLY A 360 5.14 -12.10 -34.76
C GLY A 360 5.53 -11.22 -35.95
N ALA A 361 6.71 -10.61 -35.90
CA ALA A 361 7.24 -9.81 -37.01
C ALA A 361 7.49 -10.63 -38.26
N LEU A 362 7.99 -11.88 -38.14
CA LEU A 362 8.19 -12.79 -39.27
C LEU A 362 6.86 -13.28 -39.90
N ARG A 363 5.78 -13.41 -39.11
CA ARG A 363 4.46 -13.78 -39.62
C ARG A 363 3.70 -12.60 -40.26
N GLY A 364 3.95 -11.37 -39.83
CA GLY A 364 3.36 -10.15 -40.42
C GLY A 364 4.02 -9.73 -41.73
N GLY A 365 5.21 -10.23 -42.05
CA GLY A 365 5.96 -9.91 -43.29
C GLY A 365 5.67 -10.81 -44.49
N VAL A 366 4.78 -11.80 -44.40
CA VAL A 366 4.46 -12.76 -45.51
C VAL A 366 3.13 -12.45 -46.20
N GLY A 367 2.47 -11.31 -45.91
CA GLY A 367 1.09 -11.00 -46.34
C GLY A 367 0.91 -9.90 -47.37
N ASP A 368 1.97 -9.43 -48.08
CA ASP A 368 1.78 -8.28 -49.02
C ASP A 368 2.53 -8.39 -50.36
N ASP A 369 2.59 -9.59 -50.94
CA ASP A 369 3.15 -9.77 -52.29
C ASP A 369 2.29 -10.64 -53.22
N SER A 370 0.96 -10.64 -53.10
CA SER A 370 0.07 -11.43 -53.98
C SER A 370 -1.06 -10.67 -54.68
N ASP A 371 -1.06 -9.34 -54.75
CA ASP A 371 -2.10 -8.57 -55.44
C ASP A 371 -1.55 -7.57 -56.50
N ALA A 372 -0.44 -7.89 -57.19
CA ALA A 372 0.07 -7.07 -58.27
C ALA A 372 0.15 -7.80 -59.64
N ALA A 373 -0.69 -8.81 -59.91
CA ALA A 373 -0.70 -9.50 -61.19
C ALA A 373 -2.11 -9.88 -61.67
N ALA A 374 -3.04 -8.90 -61.76
CA ALA A 374 -4.29 -9.09 -62.50
C ALA A 374 -4.90 -7.76 -62.95
N GLN A 375 -4.22 -7.00 -63.82
CA GLN A 375 -4.81 -6.04 -64.76
C GLN A 375 -3.80 -5.72 -65.88
N GLN A 376 -3.83 -6.56 -66.92
CA GLN A 376 -3.58 -6.15 -68.29
C GLN A 376 -4.56 -6.89 -69.19
#